data_e92330ed4e7113a2e6a864320a274f01
#
_entry.id   e92330ed4e7113a2e6a864320a274f01
#
_cell.length_a   1.000
_cell.length_b   1.000
_cell.length_c   1.000
_cell.angle_alpha   90.00
_cell.angle_beta   90.00
_cell.angle_gamma   90.00
#
_symmetry.space_group_name_H-M   'P 1'
#
loop_
_entity.id
_entity.type
_entity.pdbx_description
1 polymer ?
#
loop_
_entity_poly.entity_id
_entity_poly.type
_entity_poly.pdbx_seq_one_letter_code
_entity_poly.pdbx_strand_id
1 'polypeptide(L)'
;MDFKTVLCGEEDIGHIVSAFHLQPCTKGNRSYYESSEYGKFDGIHLKIEGRTLKVVCSVQKIFSKYARGNRLDNSGSFTVSEGRTALNLLFDSIGIDVSHVTVTYFEIGLNMKMSRDPSEYIKRVMSTDDAREMYSDADYKKDRQKTTEKDKDKRKVLKIYDKSFEYRQKGKAVDDNILRLETVYRRQKIPLPDFFDEAYISRLTNQFFRDWYNISFPQTIVCESGTKSSQIERAQRIMTVGRDKYMEENRNNLREGRITPKQYRVNREYAQMWDEHKKRFKIVPSIEESEYKKRFKKLFFRMIE
;
A
#
# COMPACT_ATOMS: atom_id res chain seq x y z
N MET A 1 -10.37 -4.62 -7.85
CA MET A 1 -9.74 -4.69 -9.20
C MET A 1 -10.65 -4.02 -10.21
N ASP A 2 -10.08 -3.46 -11.26
CA ASP A 2 -10.83 -2.91 -12.40
C ASP A 2 -10.41 -3.64 -13.66
N PHE A 3 -11.39 -3.97 -14.49
CA PHE A 3 -11.22 -4.67 -15.75
C PHE A 3 -11.86 -3.89 -16.88
N LYS A 4 -11.37 -4.14 -18.11
CA LYS A 4 -11.99 -3.66 -19.35
C LYS A 4 -12.05 -4.78 -20.37
N THR A 5 -13.12 -4.80 -21.13
CA THR A 5 -13.26 -5.62 -22.34
C THR A 5 -14.03 -4.86 -23.41
N VAL A 6 -13.91 -5.28 -24.66
CA VAL A 6 -14.66 -4.73 -25.80
C VAL A 6 -15.74 -5.73 -26.16
N LEU A 7 -17.00 -5.27 -26.16
CA LEU A 7 -18.17 -6.07 -26.51
C LEU A 7 -18.28 -6.24 -28.04
N CYS A 8 -18.67 -7.41 -28.48
CA CYS A 8 -18.67 -7.75 -29.89
C CYS A 8 -19.82 -7.12 -30.70
N GLY A 9 -20.98 -6.90 -30.06
CA GLY A 9 -22.15 -6.35 -30.75
C GLY A 9 -23.14 -5.62 -29.84
N GLU A 10 -24.22 -5.11 -30.44
CA GLU A 10 -25.32 -4.49 -29.69
C GLU A 10 -26.13 -5.52 -28.89
N GLU A 11 -26.15 -6.77 -29.34
CA GLU A 11 -26.80 -7.87 -28.63
C GLU A 11 -26.12 -8.13 -27.28
N ASP A 12 -24.78 -8.13 -27.23
CA ASP A 12 -24.03 -8.27 -25.98
C ASP A 12 -24.33 -7.13 -25.02
N ILE A 13 -24.40 -5.90 -25.54
CA ILE A 13 -24.74 -4.71 -24.75
C ILE A 13 -26.16 -4.86 -24.18
N GLY A 14 -27.12 -5.19 -25.02
CA GLY A 14 -28.52 -5.38 -24.63
C GLY A 14 -28.69 -6.48 -23.58
N HIS A 15 -27.98 -7.59 -23.75
CA HIS A 15 -27.97 -8.68 -22.79
C HIS A 15 -27.46 -8.24 -21.41
N ILE A 16 -26.28 -7.60 -21.34
CA ILE A 16 -25.67 -7.15 -20.08
C ILE A 16 -26.53 -6.07 -19.42
N VAL A 17 -27.04 -5.09 -20.20
CA VAL A 17 -27.91 -4.04 -19.69
C VAL A 17 -29.17 -4.64 -19.04
N SER A 18 -29.81 -5.60 -19.69
CA SER A 18 -31.00 -6.25 -19.17
C SER A 18 -30.71 -7.15 -17.97
N ALA A 19 -29.72 -8.04 -18.08
CA ALA A 19 -29.38 -9.01 -17.03
C ALA A 19 -28.92 -8.35 -15.73
N PHE A 20 -28.24 -7.22 -15.82
CA PHE A 20 -27.70 -6.47 -14.65
C PHE A 20 -28.48 -5.19 -14.35
N HIS A 21 -29.62 -4.96 -15.01
CA HIS A 21 -30.49 -3.79 -14.81
C HIS A 21 -29.73 -2.46 -14.83
N LEU A 22 -28.81 -2.29 -15.80
CA LEU A 22 -28.02 -1.08 -15.92
C LEU A 22 -28.91 0.09 -16.31
N GLN A 23 -28.66 1.24 -15.71
CA GLN A 23 -29.41 2.47 -15.97
C GLN A 23 -28.73 3.30 -17.05
N PRO A 24 -29.50 3.88 -18.00
CA PRO A 24 -28.93 4.87 -18.93
C PRO A 24 -28.54 6.13 -18.18
N CYS A 25 -27.35 6.62 -18.44
CA CYS A 25 -26.78 7.80 -17.83
C CYS A 25 -26.20 8.72 -18.91
N THR A 26 -26.18 10.03 -18.64
CA THR A 26 -25.56 11.03 -19.52
C THR A 26 -24.66 11.96 -18.71
N LYS A 27 -23.47 12.21 -19.22
CA LYS A 27 -22.54 13.19 -18.63
C LYS A 27 -21.90 14.04 -19.73
N GLY A 28 -22.33 15.32 -19.83
CA GLY A 28 -22.00 16.13 -20.99
C GLY A 28 -22.56 15.50 -22.28
N ASN A 29 -21.74 15.36 -23.30
CA ASN A 29 -22.11 14.75 -24.59
C ASN A 29 -21.91 13.23 -24.64
N ARG A 30 -21.68 12.57 -23.49
CA ARG A 30 -21.45 11.11 -23.45
C ARG A 30 -22.63 10.40 -22.83
N SER A 31 -23.15 9.40 -23.53
CA SER A 31 -24.17 8.47 -23.04
C SER A 31 -23.50 7.15 -22.67
N TYR A 32 -23.91 6.53 -21.57
CA TYR A 32 -23.41 5.27 -21.08
C TYR A 32 -24.47 4.55 -20.24
N TYR A 33 -24.26 3.26 -20.00
CA TYR A 33 -25.05 2.49 -19.05
C TYR A 33 -24.22 2.20 -17.81
N GLU A 34 -24.80 2.28 -16.63
CA GLU A 34 -24.07 2.07 -15.37
C GLU A 34 -24.95 1.39 -14.32
N SER A 35 -24.34 0.61 -13.43
CA SER A 35 -25.02 0.10 -12.23
C SER A 35 -25.51 1.28 -11.41
N SER A 36 -26.79 1.29 -11.02
CA SER A 36 -27.45 2.42 -10.34
C SER A 36 -26.78 2.79 -9.01
N GLU A 37 -26.18 1.80 -8.33
CA GLU A 37 -25.42 1.98 -7.10
C GLU A 37 -24.26 1.00 -7.04
N TYR A 38 -23.11 1.45 -6.52
CA TYR A 38 -22.00 0.56 -6.23
C TYR A 38 -22.42 -0.47 -5.17
N GLY A 39 -22.45 -1.74 -5.54
CA GLY A 39 -22.78 -2.83 -4.64
C GLY A 39 -24.17 -3.42 -4.79
N LYS A 40 -25.06 -2.88 -5.64
CA LYS A 40 -26.36 -3.56 -5.94
C LYS A 40 -26.19 -4.96 -6.50
N PHE A 41 -25.14 -5.20 -7.27
CA PHE A 41 -24.74 -6.51 -7.75
C PHE A 41 -23.58 -7.06 -6.93
N ASP A 42 -23.82 -7.20 -5.60
CA ASP A 42 -22.88 -7.91 -4.73
C ASP A 42 -21.47 -7.33 -4.69
N GLY A 43 -21.35 -6.00 -4.80
CA GLY A 43 -20.05 -5.31 -4.81
C GLY A 43 -19.39 -5.27 -6.18
N ILE A 44 -20.14 -5.56 -7.25
CA ILE A 44 -19.71 -5.43 -8.63
C ILE A 44 -20.33 -4.17 -9.21
N HIS A 45 -19.52 -3.32 -9.81
CA HIS A 45 -19.97 -2.14 -10.54
C HIS A 45 -19.63 -2.30 -12.02
N LEU A 46 -20.64 -2.19 -12.87
CA LEU A 46 -20.57 -2.30 -14.32
C LEU A 46 -20.82 -0.94 -14.96
N LYS A 47 -20.02 -0.61 -15.97
CA LYS A 47 -20.24 0.56 -16.82
C LYS A 47 -19.95 0.21 -18.27
N ILE A 48 -20.89 0.55 -19.18
CA ILE A 48 -20.72 0.40 -20.62
C ILE A 48 -20.71 1.79 -21.25
N GLU A 49 -19.62 2.14 -21.93
CA GLU A 49 -19.46 3.37 -22.71
C GLU A 49 -19.03 3.02 -24.14
N GLY A 50 -19.90 3.31 -25.11
CA GLY A 50 -19.77 2.75 -26.45
C GLY A 50 -19.75 1.21 -26.40
N ARG A 51 -18.72 0.59 -26.96
CA ARG A 51 -18.53 -0.88 -26.91
C ARG A 51 -17.61 -1.34 -25.77
N THR A 52 -17.20 -0.44 -24.88
CA THR A 52 -16.30 -0.79 -23.78
C THR A 52 -17.09 -1.07 -22.50
N LEU A 53 -17.00 -2.31 -22.02
CA LEU A 53 -17.46 -2.68 -20.68
C LEU A 53 -16.31 -2.46 -19.68
N LYS A 54 -16.57 -1.72 -18.63
CA LYS A 54 -15.71 -1.60 -17.45
C LYS A 54 -16.36 -2.34 -16.29
N VAL A 55 -15.60 -3.22 -15.63
CA VAL A 55 -15.99 -3.95 -14.43
C VAL A 55 -15.11 -3.51 -13.26
N VAL A 56 -15.71 -3.10 -12.15
CA VAL A 56 -15.03 -2.73 -10.91
C VAL A 56 -15.55 -3.60 -9.79
N CYS A 57 -14.66 -4.32 -9.11
CA CYS A 57 -15.10 -5.22 -8.05
C CYS A 57 -14.02 -5.49 -6.99
N SER A 58 -14.47 -6.04 -5.86
CA SER A 58 -13.59 -6.66 -4.87
C SER A 58 -13.60 -8.18 -5.05
N VAL A 59 -12.57 -8.71 -5.70
CA VAL A 59 -12.46 -10.15 -6.05
C VAL A 59 -12.60 -11.04 -4.82
N GLN A 60 -11.98 -10.66 -3.69
CA GLN A 60 -12.11 -11.41 -2.44
C GLN A 60 -13.55 -11.45 -1.91
N LYS A 61 -14.32 -10.36 -2.05
CA LYS A 61 -15.74 -10.35 -1.66
C LYS A 61 -16.59 -11.25 -2.54
N ILE A 62 -16.31 -11.24 -3.85
CA ILE A 62 -16.98 -12.13 -4.81
C ILE A 62 -16.74 -13.57 -4.42
N PHE A 63 -15.49 -13.96 -4.20
CA PHE A 63 -15.15 -15.31 -3.75
C PHE A 63 -15.85 -15.68 -2.44
N SER A 64 -15.82 -14.81 -1.46
CA SER A 64 -16.46 -15.04 -0.16
C SER A 64 -17.96 -15.30 -0.32
N LYS A 65 -18.64 -14.56 -1.18
CA LYS A 65 -20.08 -14.72 -1.39
C LYS A 65 -20.41 -15.93 -2.24
N TYR A 66 -19.80 -16.07 -3.40
CA TYR A 66 -20.25 -17.03 -4.41
C TYR A 66 -19.61 -18.41 -4.25
N ALA A 67 -18.37 -18.48 -3.79
CA ALA A 67 -17.67 -19.75 -3.62
C ALA A 67 -17.78 -20.31 -2.19
N ARG A 68 -17.88 -19.44 -1.17
CA ARG A 68 -17.97 -19.87 0.24
C ARG A 68 -19.37 -19.74 0.83
N GLY A 69 -20.35 -19.16 0.10
CA GLY A 69 -21.70 -18.93 0.60
C GLY A 69 -21.79 -17.91 1.75
N ASN A 70 -20.75 -17.13 1.98
CA ASN A 70 -20.66 -16.15 3.05
C ASN A 70 -21.20 -14.78 2.62
N ARG A 71 -21.30 -13.85 3.59
CA ARG A 71 -21.54 -12.44 3.26
C ARG A 71 -20.36 -11.85 2.53
N LEU A 72 -20.58 -10.74 1.80
CA LEU A 72 -19.51 -9.96 1.15
C LEU A 72 -18.47 -9.50 2.19
N ASP A 73 -17.39 -10.25 2.33
CA ASP A 73 -16.33 -9.99 3.28
C ASP A 73 -14.93 -10.10 2.67
N ASN A 74 -13.99 -9.34 3.20
CA ASN A 74 -12.59 -9.33 2.79
C ASN A 74 -11.63 -9.37 3.99
N SER A 75 -12.09 -9.91 5.12
CA SER A 75 -11.27 -10.02 6.34
C SER A 75 -10.41 -11.28 6.41
N GLY A 76 -10.86 -12.36 5.75
CA GLY A 76 -10.19 -13.66 5.78
C GLY A 76 -8.93 -13.74 4.89
N SER A 77 -8.29 -14.90 4.91
CA SER A 77 -7.23 -15.24 3.96
C SER A 77 -7.81 -15.36 2.55
N PHE A 78 -7.01 -15.00 1.56
CA PHE A 78 -7.40 -15.04 0.16
C PHE A 78 -6.19 -15.37 -0.71
N THR A 79 -6.27 -16.46 -1.45
CA THR A 79 -5.17 -16.96 -2.28
C THR A 79 -5.31 -16.54 -3.74
N VAL A 80 -4.24 -16.69 -4.51
CA VAL A 80 -4.24 -16.44 -5.96
C VAL A 80 -5.20 -17.38 -6.70
N SER A 81 -5.26 -18.65 -6.30
CA SER A 81 -6.19 -19.64 -6.87
C SER A 81 -7.65 -19.27 -6.63
N GLU A 82 -7.97 -18.83 -5.40
CA GLU A 82 -9.31 -18.31 -5.07
C GLU A 82 -9.67 -17.07 -5.89
N GLY A 83 -8.66 -16.21 -6.17
CA GLY A 83 -8.82 -15.05 -7.04
C GLY A 83 -9.15 -15.43 -8.48
N ARG A 84 -8.46 -16.42 -9.03
CA ARG A 84 -8.75 -16.96 -10.36
C ARG A 84 -10.17 -17.53 -10.44
N THR A 85 -10.54 -18.37 -9.47
CA THR A 85 -11.90 -18.95 -9.38
C THR A 85 -12.97 -17.85 -9.32
N ALA A 86 -12.80 -16.84 -8.48
CA ALA A 86 -13.76 -15.75 -8.36
C ALA A 86 -13.94 -14.96 -9.67
N LEU A 87 -12.87 -14.74 -10.42
CA LEU A 87 -12.95 -14.00 -11.68
C LEU A 87 -13.54 -14.83 -12.80
N ASN A 88 -13.25 -16.12 -12.87
CA ASN A 88 -13.94 -17.01 -13.82
C ASN A 88 -15.45 -17.02 -13.54
N LEU A 89 -15.88 -17.24 -12.29
CA LEU A 89 -17.30 -17.18 -11.92
C LEU A 89 -17.95 -15.84 -12.29
N LEU A 90 -17.23 -14.73 -12.06
CA LEU A 90 -17.72 -13.40 -12.40
C LEU A 90 -17.93 -13.24 -13.91
N PHE A 91 -16.90 -13.53 -14.72
CA PHE A 91 -16.96 -13.31 -16.17
C PHE A 91 -17.88 -14.31 -16.87
N ASP A 92 -17.95 -15.56 -16.39
CA ASP A 92 -18.95 -16.53 -16.85
C ASP A 92 -20.37 -16.02 -16.59
N SER A 93 -20.64 -15.44 -15.40
CA SER A 93 -21.95 -14.88 -15.07
C SER A 93 -22.34 -13.65 -15.92
N ILE A 94 -21.36 -12.94 -16.45
CA ILE A 94 -21.57 -11.80 -17.36
C ILE A 94 -21.63 -12.25 -18.83
N GLY A 95 -21.24 -13.50 -19.13
CA GLY A 95 -21.15 -14.02 -20.48
C GLY A 95 -19.95 -13.51 -21.26
N ILE A 96 -18.85 -13.18 -20.58
CA ILE A 96 -17.63 -12.65 -21.20
C ILE A 96 -16.50 -13.67 -21.12
N ASP A 97 -15.87 -13.96 -22.26
CA ASP A 97 -14.66 -14.76 -22.29
C ASP A 97 -13.48 -14.00 -21.65
N VAL A 98 -12.89 -14.62 -20.64
CA VAL A 98 -11.74 -14.05 -19.87
C VAL A 98 -10.53 -13.73 -20.76
N SER A 99 -10.37 -14.41 -21.91
CA SER A 99 -9.28 -14.14 -22.87
C SER A 99 -9.32 -12.73 -23.47
N HIS A 100 -10.49 -12.10 -23.50
CA HIS A 100 -10.71 -10.74 -23.99
C HIS A 100 -10.67 -9.66 -22.89
N VAL A 101 -10.44 -10.06 -21.64
CA VAL A 101 -10.47 -9.17 -20.48
C VAL A 101 -9.06 -8.62 -20.17
N THR A 102 -8.98 -7.31 -19.96
CA THR A 102 -7.76 -6.63 -19.56
C THR A 102 -7.88 -6.10 -18.14
N VAL A 103 -6.91 -6.42 -17.29
CA VAL A 103 -6.75 -5.84 -15.94
C VAL A 103 -6.18 -4.44 -16.06
N THR A 104 -6.90 -3.44 -15.53
CA THR A 104 -6.49 -2.01 -15.61
C THR A 104 -6.10 -1.43 -14.26
N TYR A 105 -6.56 -2.06 -13.18
CA TYR A 105 -6.27 -1.67 -11.79
C TYR A 105 -6.37 -2.87 -10.87
N PHE A 106 -5.42 -2.99 -9.93
CA PHE A 106 -5.52 -3.96 -8.85
C PHE A 106 -4.77 -3.49 -7.61
N GLU A 107 -5.12 -4.08 -6.49
CA GLU A 107 -4.45 -3.89 -5.20
C GLU A 107 -4.00 -5.24 -4.65
N ILE A 108 -2.78 -5.27 -4.13
CA ILE A 108 -2.27 -6.39 -3.31
C ILE A 108 -2.21 -5.88 -1.89
N GLY A 109 -2.78 -6.62 -0.95
CA GLY A 109 -2.84 -6.20 0.44
C GLY A 109 -2.58 -7.32 1.42
N LEU A 110 -1.95 -6.97 2.55
CA LEU A 110 -1.65 -7.86 3.66
C LEU A 110 -2.20 -7.28 4.96
N ASN A 111 -2.97 -8.06 5.71
CA ASN A 111 -3.44 -7.72 7.05
C ASN A 111 -2.51 -8.35 8.09
N MET A 112 -1.95 -7.55 8.98
CA MET A 112 -1.10 -8.01 10.08
C MET A 112 -1.76 -7.69 11.43
N LYS A 113 -1.95 -8.71 12.26
CA LYS A 113 -2.34 -8.50 13.65
C LYS A 113 -1.13 -8.00 14.44
N MET A 114 -1.25 -6.86 15.07
CA MET A 114 -0.19 -6.20 15.83
C MET A 114 -0.48 -6.27 17.33
N SER A 115 0.56 -6.17 18.18
CA SER A 115 0.39 -6.16 19.63
C SER A 115 -0.11 -4.82 20.17
N ARG A 116 0.13 -3.74 19.42
CA ARG A 116 -0.21 -2.37 19.77
C ARG A 116 -1.13 -1.73 18.74
N ASP A 117 -1.64 -0.53 19.06
CA ASP A 117 -2.45 0.26 18.12
C ASP A 117 -1.68 0.48 16.79
N PRO A 118 -2.30 0.18 15.64
CA PRO A 118 -1.67 0.38 14.33
C PRO A 118 -1.10 1.79 14.10
N SER A 119 -1.68 2.81 14.74
CA SER A 119 -1.20 4.20 14.66
C SER A 119 0.24 4.37 15.14
N GLU A 120 0.69 3.54 16.11
CA GLU A 120 2.07 3.61 16.60
C GLU A 120 3.08 3.21 15.52
N TYR A 121 2.72 2.25 14.69
CA TYR A 121 3.55 1.81 13.54
C TYR A 121 3.47 2.82 12.40
N ILE A 122 2.26 3.25 12.03
CA ILE A 122 2.01 4.14 10.90
C ILE A 122 2.78 5.46 11.06
N LYS A 123 2.72 6.08 12.23
CA LYS A 123 3.40 7.35 12.52
C LYS A 123 4.93 7.26 12.47
N ARG A 124 5.48 6.04 12.58
CA ARG A 124 6.93 5.80 12.58
C ARG A 124 7.49 5.37 11.23
N VAL A 125 6.65 5.07 10.25
CA VAL A 125 7.14 4.76 8.88
C VAL A 125 7.65 6.05 8.23
N MET A 126 8.90 6.05 7.80
CA MET A 126 9.55 7.24 7.22
C MET A 126 9.58 7.19 5.68
N SER A 127 10.07 6.11 5.12
CA SER A 127 10.25 5.98 3.68
C SER A 127 10.22 4.52 3.22
N THR A 128 10.07 4.34 1.92
CA THR A 128 10.18 3.06 1.23
C THR A 128 11.64 2.73 0.92
N ASP A 129 11.89 1.49 0.44
CA ASP A 129 13.23 1.03 0.03
C ASP A 129 13.87 1.90 -1.06
N ASP A 130 13.07 2.41 -1.99
CA ASP A 130 13.48 3.32 -3.05
C ASP A 130 13.50 4.81 -2.62
N ALA A 131 13.63 5.05 -1.32
CA ALA A 131 13.70 6.38 -0.68
C ALA A 131 12.51 7.30 -0.93
N ARG A 132 11.37 6.76 -1.37
CA ARG A 132 10.13 7.55 -1.45
C ARG A 132 9.60 7.80 -0.04
N GLU A 133 9.35 9.05 0.26
CA GLU A 133 8.75 9.46 1.54
C GLU A 133 7.31 8.97 1.65
N MET A 134 6.93 8.60 2.86
CA MET A 134 5.55 8.28 3.22
C MET A 134 4.91 9.52 3.85
N TYR A 135 3.75 9.91 3.33
CA TYR A 135 3.04 11.12 3.77
C TYR A 135 1.71 10.76 4.40
N SER A 136 1.35 11.54 5.41
CA SER A 136 0.02 11.47 6.00
C SER A 136 -1.06 11.76 4.98
N ASP A 137 -2.07 10.90 4.92
CA ASP A 137 -3.21 11.07 4.02
C ASP A 137 -4.31 11.87 4.72
N ALA A 138 -4.35 13.18 4.47
CA ALA A 138 -5.29 14.10 5.10
C ALA A 138 -6.77 13.78 4.82
N ASP A 139 -7.06 13.09 3.70
CA ASP A 139 -8.42 12.71 3.32
C ASP A 139 -8.96 11.52 4.12
N TYR A 140 -8.11 10.88 4.93
CA TYR A 140 -8.50 9.73 5.71
C TYR A 140 -8.74 10.11 7.18
N LYS A 141 -9.85 9.64 7.75
CA LYS A 141 -10.32 10.03 9.09
C LYS A 141 -9.42 9.57 10.26
N LYS A 142 -8.43 8.72 10.02
CA LYS A 142 -7.46 8.24 11.00
C LYS A 142 -6.08 8.15 10.35
N ASP A 143 -5.07 7.75 11.15
CA ASP A 143 -3.71 7.60 10.67
C ASP A 143 -3.64 6.67 9.45
N ARG A 144 -3.24 7.23 8.33
CA ARG A 144 -2.90 6.54 7.10
C ARG A 144 -1.74 7.27 6.44
N GLN A 145 -0.78 6.50 5.97
CA GLN A 145 0.29 7.04 5.15
C GLN A 145 0.26 6.42 3.76
N LYS A 146 0.63 7.19 2.78
CA LYS A 146 0.79 6.77 1.39
C LYS A 146 2.05 7.39 0.79
N THR A 147 2.66 6.73 -0.19
CA THR A 147 3.71 7.35 -1.00
C THR A 147 3.12 8.53 -1.77
N THR A 148 3.89 9.62 -1.88
CA THR A 148 3.40 10.78 -2.60
C THR A 148 3.25 10.55 -4.08
N GLU A 149 2.34 11.33 -4.62
CA GLU A 149 2.05 11.41 -6.05
C GLU A 149 2.96 12.43 -6.77
N LYS A 150 4.05 12.92 -6.16
CA LYS A 150 5.00 13.82 -6.82
C LYS A 150 5.73 13.16 -7.98
N ASP A 151 5.84 11.84 -7.97
CA ASP A 151 6.30 11.11 -9.14
C ASP A 151 5.27 11.21 -10.26
N LYS A 152 5.72 11.62 -11.43
CA LYS A 152 4.92 11.68 -12.67
C LYS A 152 4.29 10.34 -13.03
N ASP A 153 4.77 9.24 -12.45
CA ASP A 153 4.25 7.89 -12.64
C ASP A 153 3.35 7.46 -11.46
N LYS A 154 2.13 7.97 -11.45
CA LYS A 154 1.07 7.58 -10.48
C LYS A 154 0.60 6.12 -10.62
N ARG A 155 1.39 5.24 -11.24
CA ARG A 155 0.99 3.86 -11.54
C ARG A 155 1.07 2.95 -10.34
N LYS A 156 1.95 3.25 -9.38
CA LYS A 156 2.15 2.45 -8.17
C LYS A 156 2.10 3.33 -6.93
N VAL A 157 1.24 2.99 -5.97
CA VAL A 157 1.09 3.69 -4.69
C VAL A 157 1.11 2.68 -3.57
N LEU A 158 1.93 2.91 -2.55
CA LEU A 158 1.93 2.16 -1.31
C LEU A 158 1.07 2.88 -0.29
N LYS A 159 0.27 2.12 0.46
CA LYS A 159 -0.59 2.63 1.55
C LYS A 159 -0.44 1.75 2.78
N ILE A 160 -0.32 2.37 3.94
CA ILE A 160 -0.33 1.72 5.25
C ILE A 160 -1.38 2.39 6.13
N TYR A 161 -2.26 1.60 6.75
CA TYR A 161 -3.36 2.14 7.56
C TYR A 161 -3.93 1.16 8.59
N ASP A 162 -4.71 1.73 9.54
CA ASP A 162 -5.44 0.97 10.55
C ASP A 162 -6.71 0.34 9.95
N LYS A 163 -6.65 -0.96 9.70
CA LYS A 163 -7.79 -1.73 9.18
C LYS A 163 -8.85 -2.00 10.23
N SER A 164 -8.48 -2.09 11.50
CA SER A 164 -9.42 -2.25 12.61
C SER A 164 -10.34 -1.04 12.73
N PHE A 165 -9.79 0.16 12.55
CA PHE A 165 -10.59 1.38 12.49
C PHE A 165 -11.58 1.36 11.32
N GLU A 166 -11.15 0.97 10.13
CA GLU A 166 -12.04 0.86 8.96
C GLU A 166 -13.18 -0.13 9.22
N TYR A 167 -12.91 -1.26 9.89
CA TYR A 167 -13.94 -2.24 10.22
C TYR A 167 -14.93 -1.68 11.23
N ARG A 168 -14.47 -1.02 12.29
CA ARG A 168 -15.34 -0.38 13.29
C ARG A 168 -16.22 0.71 12.67
N GLN A 169 -15.71 1.50 11.73
CA GLN A 169 -16.48 2.49 10.97
C GLN A 169 -17.61 1.86 10.13
N LYS A 170 -17.45 0.61 9.72
CA LYS A 170 -18.45 -0.18 8.96
C LYS A 170 -19.36 -1.01 9.90
N GLY A 171 -19.35 -0.76 11.19
CA GLY A 171 -20.18 -1.47 12.18
C GLY A 171 -19.75 -2.92 12.45
N LYS A 172 -18.51 -3.29 12.06
CA LYS A 172 -17.99 -4.64 12.35
C LYS A 172 -17.27 -4.63 13.71
N ALA A 173 -17.61 -5.59 14.58
CA ALA A 173 -16.85 -5.83 15.79
C ALA A 173 -15.46 -6.39 15.44
N VAL A 174 -14.42 -5.72 15.91
CA VAL A 174 -13.03 -6.17 15.72
C VAL A 174 -12.25 -5.79 16.98
N ASP A 175 -11.80 -6.83 17.68
CA ASP A 175 -10.97 -6.69 18.89
C ASP A 175 -9.47 -6.65 18.58
N ASP A 176 -9.08 -7.06 17.38
CA ASP A 176 -7.68 -7.11 16.95
C ASP A 176 -7.18 -5.75 16.47
N ASN A 177 -5.91 -5.48 16.74
CA ASN A 177 -5.16 -4.38 16.13
C ASN A 177 -4.63 -4.81 14.76
N ILE A 178 -5.32 -4.46 13.68
CA ILE A 178 -4.97 -4.88 12.32
C ILE A 178 -4.32 -3.74 11.56
N LEU A 179 -3.03 -3.87 11.30
CA LEU A 179 -2.28 -3.02 10.38
C LEU A 179 -2.41 -3.57 8.97
N ARG A 180 -2.86 -2.73 8.02
CA ARG A 180 -2.95 -3.13 6.61
C ARG A 180 -1.91 -2.44 5.77
N LEU A 181 -1.26 -3.24 4.95
CA LEU A 181 -0.35 -2.82 3.89
C LEU A 181 -1.03 -3.02 2.55
N GLU A 182 -0.96 -2.05 1.66
CA GLU A 182 -1.49 -2.16 0.30
C GLU A 182 -0.52 -1.58 -0.72
N THR A 183 -0.28 -2.33 -1.79
CA THR A 183 0.33 -1.81 -3.01
C THR A 183 -0.74 -1.72 -4.09
N VAL A 184 -0.97 -0.50 -4.56
CA VAL A 184 -1.98 -0.18 -5.59
C VAL A 184 -1.28 -0.04 -6.93
N TYR A 185 -1.77 -0.75 -7.94
CA TYR A 185 -1.31 -0.67 -9.33
C TYR A 185 -2.42 -0.06 -10.18
N ARG A 186 -2.13 1.05 -10.85
CA ARG A 186 -3.07 1.81 -11.69
C ARG A 186 -2.61 1.82 -13.13
N ARG A 187 -3.56 2.05 -14.07
CA ARG A 187 -3.30 2.19 -15.51
C ARG A 187 -2.54 1.00 -16.10
N GLN A 188 -2.84 -0.18 -15.61
CA GLN A 188 -2.29 -1.41 -16.13
C GLN A 188 -2.96 -1.78 -17.46
N LYS A 189 -2.29 -2.62 -18.25
CA LYS A 189 -2.81 -3.18 -19.50
C LYS A 189 -2.35 -4.64 -19.59
N ILE A 190 -2.88 -5.48 -18.71
CA ILE A 190 -2.45 -6.86 -18.56
C ILE A 190 -3.62 -7.76 -18.97
N PRO A 191 -3.51 -8.61 -20.00
CA PRO A 191 -4.52 -9.63 -20.28
C PRO A 191 -4.81 -10.45 -19.02
N LEU A 192 -6.07 -10.75 -18.77
CA LEU A 192 -6.44 -11.48 -17.54
C LEU A 192 -5.78 -12.87 -17.44
N PRO A 193 -5.62 -13.65 -18.51
CA PRO A 193 -4.84 -14.88 -18.46
C PRO A 193 -3.40 -14.66 -18.01
N ASP A 194 -2.72 -13.65 -18.55
CA ASP A 194 -1.33 -13.32 -18.22
C ASP A 194 -1.18 -12.81 -16.78
N PHE A 195 -2.24 -12.19 -16.23
CA PHE A 195 -2.25 -11.75 -14.84
C PHE A 195 -2.07 -12.90 -13.85
N PHE A 196 -2.57 -14.09 -14.19
CA PHE A 196 -2.44 -15.31 -13.39
C PHE A 196 -1.30 -16.22 -13.84
N ASP A 197 -0.45 -15.77 -14.73
CA ASP A 197 0.80 -16.46 -15.06
C ASP A 197 1.68 -16.57 -13.81
N GLU A 198 2.28 -17.77 -13.61
CA GLU A 198 3.05 -18.05 -12.40
C GLU A 198 4.28 -17.13 -12.27
N ALA A 199 4.96 -16.85 -13.37
CA ALA A 199 6.12 -15.97 -13.38
C ALA A 199 5.70 -14.51 -13.08
N TYR A 200 4.53 -14.08 -13.58
CA TYR A 200 3.98 -12.76 -13.26
C TYR A 200 3.62 -12.64 -11.79
N ILE A 201 2.90 -13.62 -11.22
CA ILE A 201 2.53 -13.65 -9.80
C ILE A 201 3.77 -13.69 -8.91
N SER A 202 4.76 -14.54 -9.23
CA SER A 202 6.02 -14.60 -8.49
C SER A 202 6.75 -13.25 -8.48
N ARG A 203 6.82 -12.57 -9.63
CA ARG A 203 7.42 -11.23 -9.74
C ARG A 203 6.67 -10.20 -8.89
N LEU A 204 5.33 -10.19 -8.93
CA LEU A 204 4.51 -9.30 -8.11
C LEU A 204 4.70 -9.54 -6.61
N THR A 205 4.74 -10.80 -6.21
CA THR A 205 4.94 -11.22 -4.81
C THR A 205 6.31 -10.78 -4.31
N ASN A 206 7.36 -11.02 -5.08
CA ASN A 206 8.71 -10.57 -4.75
C ASN A 206 8.83 -9.04 -4.69
N GLN A 207 8.12 -8.33 -5.57
CA GLN A 207 8.08 -6.87 -5.54
C GLN A 207 7.35 -6.36 -4.30
N PHE A 208 6.20 -6.96 -3.93
CA PHE A 208 5.46 -6.63 -2.72
C PHE A 208 6.32 -6.86 -1.47
N PHE A 209 7.08 -7.97 -1.42
CA PHE A 209 8.02 -8.24 -0.34
C PHE A 209 9.05 -7.12 -0.20
N ARG A 210 9.74 -6.76 -1.28
CA ARG A 210 10.76 -5.71 -1.26
C ARG A 210 10.18 -4.38 -0.83
N ASP A 211 9.01 -4.00 -1.37
CA ASP A 211 8.36 -2.73 -1.05
C ASP A 211 8.07 -2.56 0.45
N TRP A 212 7.67 -3.64 1.11
CA TRP A 212 7.16 -3.57 2.49
C TRP A 212 8.13 -4.08 3.54
N TYR A 213 9.02 -5.00 3.22
CA TYR A 213 10.03 -5.47 4.18
C TYR A 213 11.10 -4.43 4.47
N ASN A 214 11.47 -3.65 3.47
CA ASN A 214 12.55 -2.67 3.53
C ASN A 214 12.07 -1.25 3.87
N ILE A 215 10.82 -1.07 4.31
CA ILE A 215 10.39 0.24 4.80
C ILE A 215 11.25 0.67 6.01
N SER A 216 11.56 1.95 6.06
CA SER A 216 12.41 2.51 7.12
C SER A 216 11.59 2.99 8.31
N PHE A 217 12.13 2.76 9.50
CA PHE A 217 11.64 3.27 10.76
C PHE A 217 12.72 4.14 11.42
N PRO A 218 12.37 5.05 12.35
CA PRO A 218 13.35 5.76 13.15
C PRO A 218 14.21 4.76 13.93
N GLN A 219 15.51 4.92 13.82
CA GLN A 219 16.43 4.06 14.54
C GLN A 219 16.57 4.53 16.00
N THR A 220 16.63 3.57 16.91
CA THR A 220 16.94 3.84 18.30
C THR A 220 18.45 3.71 18.51
N ILE A 221 19.04 4.74 19.07
CA ILE A 221 20.47 4.75 19.42
C ILE A 221 20.60 4.39 20.90
N VAL A 222 21.29 3.31 21.16
CA VAL A 222 21.73 2.94 22.51
C VAL A 222 23.20 3.36 22.63
N CYS A 223 23.54 4.09 23.68
CA CYS A 223 24.90 4.56 23.95
C CYS A 223 25.42 4.00 25.28
N GLU A 224 26.73 4.02 25.43
CA GLU A 224 27.38 3.67 26.69
C GLU A 224 26.98 4.64 27.82
N SER A 225 26.91 4.13 29.04
CA SER A 225 26.62 4.95 30.23
C SER A 225 27.63 6.11 30.36
N GLY A 226 27.11 7.29 30.69
CA GLY A 226 27.94 8.50 30.81
C GLY A 226 28.14 9.27 29.50
N THR A 227 27.55 8.83 28.36
CA THR A 227 27.59 9.60 27.12
C THR A 227 26.79 10.90 27.27
N LYS A 228 27.40 12.05 26.94
CA LYS A 228 26.73 13.35 27.04
C LYS A 228 25.59 13.50 26.04
N SER A 229 24.48 14.10 26.46
CA SER A 229 23.30 14.33 25.60
C SER A 229 23.66 15.00 24.26
N SER A 230 24.56 15.99 24.29
CA SER A 230 25.02 16.66 23.07
C SER A 230 25.81 15.76 22.10
N GLN A 231 26.44 14.69 22.59
CA GLN A 231 27.09 13.69 21.73
C GLN A 231 26.02 12.74 21.13
N ILE A 232 25.01 12.38 21.92
CA ILE A 232 23.88 11.56 21.46
C ILE A 232 23.13 12.28 20.33
N GLU A 233 22.80 13.57 20.50
CA GLU A 233 22.13 14.39 19.49
C GLU A 233 22.93 14.48 18.18
N ARG A 234 24.27 14.73 18.28
CA ARG A 234 25.14 14.75 17.10
C ARG A 234 25.20 13.40 16.41
N ALA A 235 25.39 12.33 17.18
CA ALA A 235 25.38 10.97 16.66
C ALA A 235 24.06 10.66 15.93
N GLN A 236 22.94 10.95 16.57
CA GLN A 236 21.61 10.74 16.00
C GLN A 236 21.45 11.50 14.69
N ARG A 237 21.89 12.77 14.63
CA ARG A 237 21.79 13.56 13.41
C ARG A 237 22.67 13.00 12.29
N ILE A 238 23.95 12.68 12.59
CA ILE A 238 24.85 12.07 11.60
C ILE A 238 24.31 10.74 11.07
N MET A 239 23.74 9.92 11.96
CA MET A 239 23.17 8.63 11.57
C MET A 239 21.90 8.78 10.72
N THR A 240 21.13 9.84 10.94
CA THR A 240 19.89 10.11 10.19
C THR A 240 20.16 10.69 8.80
N VAL A 241 21.05 11.67 8.69
CA VAL A 241 21.24 12.41 7.44
C VAL A 241 22.54 12.10 6.70
N GLY A 242 23.47 11.38 7.34
CA GLY A 242 24.83 11.17 6.86
C GLY A 242 25.78 12.30 7.25
N ARG A 243 27.10 11.95 7.30
CA ARG A 243 28.14 12.86 7.76
C ARG A 243 28.25 14.13 6.91
N ASP A 244 28.21 13.97 5.60
CA ASP A 244 28.43 15.11 4.67
C ASP A 244 27.28 16.10 4.72
N LYS A 245 26.03 15.60 4.74
CA LYS A 245 24.84 16.45 4.89
C LYS A 245 24.79 17.13 6.27
N TYR A 246 25.17 16.43 7.33
CA TYR A 246 25.30 17.02 8.66
C TYR A 246 26.30 18.20 8.64
N MET A 247 27.43 18.04 7.96
CA MET A 247 28.42 19.10 7.84
C MET A 247 27.93 20.29 7.01
N GLU A 248 27.17 20.04 5.96
CA GLU A 248 26.50 21.06 5.15
C GLU A 248 25.48 21.86 5.98
N GLU A 249 24.61 21.16 6.73
CA GLU A 249 23.64 21.78 7.63
C GLU A 249 24.31 22.68 8.66
N ASN A 250 25.42 22.22 9.27
CA ASN A 250 26.15 23.03 10.24
C ASN A 250 26.81 24.28 9.62
N ARG A 251 27.30 24.19 8.37
CA ARG A 251 27.80 25.35 7.62
C ARG A 251 26.71 26.38 7.36
N ASN A 252 25.54 25.92 6.97
CA ASN A 252 24.40 26.78 6.72
C ASN A 252 23.90 27.43 8.02
N ASN A 253 23.80 26.66 9.11
CA ASN A 253 23.40 27.16 10.41
C ASN A 253 24.40 28.23 10.95
N LEU A 254 25.69 28.08 10.68
CA LEU A 254 26.69 29.11 11.02
C LEU A 254 26.49 30.39 10.18
N ARG A 255 26.29 30.26 8.86
CA ARG A 255 26.05 31.40 7.96
C ARG A 255 24.79 32.18 8.34
N GLU A 256 23.77 31.48 8.81
CA GLU A 256 22.48 32.04 9.23
C GLU A 256 22.48 32.51 10.71
N GLY A 257 23.60 32.39 11.40
CA GLY A 257 23.72 32.79 12.79
C GLY A 257 22.99 31.92 13.81
N ARG A 258 22.51 30.74 13.39
CA ARG A 258 21.76 29.80 14.25
C ARG A 258 22.68 29.07 15.25
N ILE A 259 23.96 28.95 14.94
CA ILE A 259 24.96 28.39 15.82
C ILE A 259 26.19 29.30 15.87
N THR A 260 26.93 29.27 17.00
CA THR A 260 28.13 30.03 17.18
C THR A 260 29.34 29.40 16.48
N PRO A 261 30.38 30.15 16.16
CA PRO A 261 31.63 29.60 15.62
C PRO A 261 32.25 28.49 16.50
N LYS A 262 32.11 28.61 17.83
CA LYS A 262 32.55 27.59 18.78
C LYS A 262 31.73 26.28 18.61
N GLN A 263 30.41 26.39 18.51
CA GLN A 263 29.55 25.23 18.27
C GLN A 263 29.85 24.56 16.92
N TYR A 264 30.03 25.36 15.88
CA TYR A 264 30.40 24.84 14.55
C TYR A 264 31.73 24.06 14.62
N ARG A 265 32.77 24.60 15.28
CA ARG A 265 34.04 23.89 15.44
C ARG A 265 33.87 22.54 16.13
N VAL A 266 33.15 22.50 17.25
CA VAL A 266 32.88 21.26 17.99
C VAL A 266 32.11 20.26 17.15
N ASN A 267 31.09 20.70 16.40
CA ASN A 267 30.30 19.82 15.53
C ASN A 267 31.15 19.26 14.38
N ARG A 268 32.03 20.08 13.79
CA ARG A 268 32.98 19.67 12.76
C ARG A 268 33.96 18.61 13.25
N GLU A 269 34.61 18.87 14.37
CA GLU A 269 35.56 17.95 15.00
C GLU A 269 34.88 16.61 15.31
N TYR A 270 33.66 16.65 15.87
CA TYR A 270 32.90 15.45 16.14
C TYR A 270 32.58 14.63 14.86
N ALA A 271 32.19 15.31 13.78
CA ALA A 271 31.92 14.66 12.49
C ALA A 271 33.19 14.09 11.83
N GLN A 272 34.34 14.76 11.99
CA GLN A 272 35.65 14.27 11.49
C GLN A 272 36.06 12.97 12.22
N MET A 273 35.80 12.87 13.51
CA MET A 273 36.11 11.72 14.34
C MET A 273 34.96 10.69 14.39
N TRP A 274 33.99 10.78 13.46
CA TRP A 274 32.78 9.96 13.50
C TRP A 274 33.06 8.45 13.52
N ASP A 275 34.06 7.98 12.79
CA ASP A 275 34.39 6.55 12.72
C ASP A 275 34.88 5.98 14.07
N GLU A 276 35.42 6.84 14.95
CA GLU A 276 35.73 6.46 16.32
C GLU A 276 34.53 6.61 17.24
N HIS A 277 33.79 7.69 17.11
CA HIS A 277 32.62 7.96 17.94
C HIS A 277 31.50 6.93 17.73
N LYS A 278 31.26 6.49 16.48
CA LYS A 278 30.22 5.52 16.16
C LYS A 278 30.37 4.18 16.91
N LYS A 279 31.57 3.82 17.33
CA LYS A 279 31.82 2.59 18.09
C LYS A 279 31.15 2.61 19.46
N ARG A 280 30.86 3.78 20.02
CA ARG A 280 30.18 3.98 21.31
C ARG A 280 28.65 3.95 21.20
N PHE A 281 28.15 3.88 19.99
CA PHE A 281 26.71 3.89 19.69
C PHE A 281 26.31 2.59 19.01
N LYS A 282 25.27 1.99 19.51
CA LYS A 282 24.66 0.83 18.89
C LYS A 282 23.31 1.22 18.32
N ILE A 283 23.15 1.01 17.01
CA ILE A 283 21.83 1.13 16.38
C ILE A 283 21.06 -0.13 16.68
N VAL A 284 19.88 0.03 17.25
CA VAL A 284 18.95 -1.06 17.46
C VAL A 284 17.61 -0.72 16.78
N PRO A 285 16.98 -1.68 16.12
CA PRO A 285 15.64 -1.48 15.61
C PRO A 285 14.70 -1.08 16.75
N SER A 286 13.75 -0.20 16.49
CA SER A 286 12.70 0.08 17.45
C SER A 286 11.88 -1.19 17.73
N ILE A 287 11.14 -1.20 18.84
CA ILE A 287 10.25 -2.33 19.18
C ILE A 287 9.23 -2.52 18.07
N GLU A 288 8.71 -1.42 17.53
CA GLU A 288 7.73 -1.41 16.45
C GLU A 288 8.33 -1.96 15.14
N GLU A 289 9.55 -1.57 14.77
CA GLU A 289 10.24 -2.12 13.61
C GLU A 289 10.49 -3.61 13.75
N SER A 290 10.96 -4.04 14.91
CA SER A 290 11.27 -5.45 15.20
C SER A 290 10.01 -6.32 15.12
N GLU A 291 8.90 -5.88 15.71
CA GLU A 291 7.63 -6.58 15.62
C GLU A 291 7.09 -6.58 14.19
N TYR A 292 7.10 -5.42 13.52
CA TYR A 292 6.66 -5.29 12.13
C TYR A 292 7.39 -6.29 11.22
N LYS A 293 8.70 -6.27 11.19
CA LYS A 293 9.51 -7.16 10.34
C LYS A 293 9.28 -8.64 10.65
N LYS A 294 9.19 -8.99 11.93
CA LYS A 294 8.91 -10.37 12.36
C LYS A 294 7.55 -10.86 11.87
N ARG A 295 6.50 -10.05 12.05
CA ARG A 295 5.13 -10.41 11.65
C ARG A 295 4.97 -10.42 10.14
N PHE A 296 5.54 -9.43 9.45
CA PHE A 296 5.52 -9.35 8.00
C PHE A 296 6.17 -10.59 7.39
N LYS A 297 7.38 -10.93 7.80
CA LYS A 297 8.10 -12.11 7.30
C LYS A 297 7.30 -13.41 7.52
N LYS A 298 6.73 -13.59 8.73
CA LYS A 298 5.93 -14.78 9.05
C LYS A 298 4.69 -14.92 8.15
N LEU A 299 3.99 -13.83 7.88
CA LEU A 299 2.77 -13.84 7.06
C LEU A 299 3.11 -13.97 5.57
N PHE A 300 4.16 -13.30 5.11
CA PHE A 300 4.59 -13.37 3.74
C PHE A 300 4.92 -14.81 3.31
N PHE A 301 5.69 -15.54 4.10
CA PHE A 301 6.01 -16.93 3.79
C PHE A 301 4.78 -17.84 3.74
N ARG A 302 3.75 -17.58 4.55
CA ARG A 302 2.47 -18.31 4.47
C ARG A 302 1.63 -17.99 3.23
N MET A 303 1.89 -16.87 2.55
CA MET A 303 1.17 -16.50 1.33
C MET A 303 1.73 -17.20 0.08
N ILE A 304 2.99 -17.64 0.14
CA ILE A 304 3.68 -18.28 -0.99
C ILE A 304 3.72 -19.82 -0.87
N GLU A 305 3.37 -20.38 0.30
CA GLU A 305 3.05 -21.80 0.49
C GLU A 305 1.65 -22.12 -0.04
#